data_99967efb90a97c5b8c49cd45050b8752
#
_entry.id   99967efb90a97c5b8c49cd45050b8752
#
_cell.length_a   1.000
_cell.length_b   1.000
_cell.length_c   1.000
_cell.angle_alpha   90.00
_cell.angle_beta   90.00
_cell.angle_gamma   90.00
#
_symmetry.space_group_name_H-M   'P 1'
#
loop_
_entity.id
_entity.type
_entity.pdbx_description
1 polymer ?
#
loop_
_entity_poly.entity_id
_entity_poly.type
_entity_poly.pdbx_seq_one_letter_code
_entity_poly.pdbx_strand_id
1 'polypeptide(L)'
;YIRSAGRGGGTIHGITRALFEFDTSGISATPSAATLKLFGFLGSSADLFVVKGDTATDGALAASDYEPLGWVSGADNSSNVTKYSSEETSWLSNGYNQITLTAAALADMRDDNVIKLMLIENVHDLKNNDPGSNVNASTGMYFQDYTGTSRDPILSYTAASAGYGNSVMGVASANIGSINGVATANIEKVNGV
;
A
#
# COMPACT_ATOMS: atom_id res chain seq x y z
N TYR A 1 -3.50 15.61 -2.36
CA TYR A 1 -4.87 15.28 -2.76
C TYR A 1 -4.89 14.00 -3.54
N ILE A 2 -5.93 13.22 -3.35
CA ILE A 2 -6.47 12.32 -4.37
C ILE A 2 -7.74 13.00 -4.87
N ARG A 3 -7.88 13.12 -6.18
CA ARG A 3 -8.99 13.88 -6.72
C ARG A 3 -9.37 13.41 -8.13
N SER A 4 -10.67 13.24 -8.32
CA SER A 4 -11.31 13.18 -9.65
C SER A 4 -12.33 14.28 -9.74
N ALA A 5 -12.24 15.15 -10.71
CA ALA A 5 -13.12 16.30 -10.84
C ALA A 5 -13.45 16.60 -12.30
N GLY A 6 -14.73 16.80 -12.58
CA GLY A 6 -15.23 17.36 -13.85
C GLY A 6 -15.49 18.87 -13.75
N ARG A 7 -15.09 19.65 -14.74
CA ARG A 7 -15.32 21.08 -14.83
C ARG A 7 -15.93 21.46 -16.17
N GLY A 8 -16.75 22.53 -16.16
CA GLY A 8 -17.14 23.25 -17.39
C GLY A 8 -17.90 22.42 -18.40
N GLY A 9 -19.02 21.83 -18.03
CA GLY A 9 -19.86 21.08 -18.96
C GLY A 9 -19.38 19.65 -19.27
N GLY A 10 -18.51 19.09 -18.42
CA GLY A 10 -18.10 17.68 -18.51
C GLY A 10 -16.95 17.39 -19.47
N THR A 11 -16.26 18.40 -19.98
CA THR A 11 -15.18 18.21 -20.97
C THR A 11 -13.77 18.26 -20.42
N ILE A 12 -13.58 18.67 -19.16
CA ILE A 12 -12.26 18.73 -18.53
C ILE A 12 -12.29 17.93 -17.23
N HIS A 13 -11.56 16.84 -17.21
CA HIS A 13 -11.39 16.00 -16.03
C HIS A 13 -9.98 16.19 -15.47
N GLY A 14 -9.88 16.42 -14.17
CA GLY A 14 -8.60 16.49 -13.47
C GLY A 14 -8.47 15.29 -12.55
N ILE A 15 -7.43 14.48 -12.76
CA ILE A 15 -7.08 13.34 -11.92
C ILE A 15 -5.81 13.68 -11.16
N THR A 16 -5.80 13.42 -9.86
CA THR A 16 -4.63 13.57 -9.01
C THR A 16 -4.44 12.29 -8.19
N ARG A 17 -3.25 11.74 -8.24
CA ARG A 17 -2.83 10.53 -7.50
C ARG A 17 -1.75 10.91 -6.48
N ALA A 18 -1.54 10.09 -5.46
CA ALA A 18 -0.45 10.28 -4.50
C ALA A 18 0.46 9.06 -4.53
N LEU A 19 1.77 9.31 -4.59
CA LEU A 19 2.80 8.29 -4.57
C LEU A 19 3.56 8.36 -3.25
N PHE A 20 3.90 7.18 -2.72
CA PHE A 20 4.73 7.02 -1.54
C PHE A 20 5.75 5.92 -1.79
N GLU A 21 6.96 6.15 -1.33
CA GLU A 21 8.04 5.18 -1.33
C GLU A 21 8.55 4.99 0.09
N PHE A 22 8.77 3.73 0.48
CA PHE A 22 9.34 3.41 1.78
C PHE A 22 10.48 2.42 1.60
N ASP A 23 11.59 2.68 2.28
CA ASP A 23 12.72 1.75 2.36
C ASP A 23 12.30 0.47 3.09
N THR A 24 12.40 -0.65 2.39
CA THR A 24 12.11 -1.99 2.86
C THR A 24 13.34 -2.90 2.80
N SER A 25 14.51 -2.36 2.49
CA SER A 25 15.77 -3.11 2.32
C SER A 25 16.18 -3.92 3.56
N GLY A 26 15.70 -3.53 4.75
CA GLY A 26 15.92 -4.28 5.99
C GLY A 26 14.94 -5.44 6.23
N ILE A 27 13.96 -5.68 5.35
CA ILE A 27 12.93 -6.71 5.51
C ILE A 27 13.38 -7.99 4.81
N SER A 28 13.91 -8.95 5.56
CA SER A 28 14.44 -10.21 5.01
C SER A 28 13.41 -11.36 4.92
N ALA A 29 12.25 -11.21 5.56
CA ALA A 29 11.16 -12.19 5.52
C ALA A 29 9.82 -11.49 5.35
N THR A 30 8.87 -12.12 4.64
CA THR A 30 7.55 -11.53 4.41
C THR A 30 6.88 -11.20 5.75
N PRO A 31 6.54 -9.94 6.02
CA PRO A 31 5.84 -9.55 7.24
C PRO A 31 4.53 -10.31 7.42
N SER A 32 4.10 -10.52 8.65
CA SER A 32 2.79 -11.13 8.92
C SER A 32 1.63 -10.14 8.78
N ALA A 33 1.90 -8.85 8.89
CA ALA A 33 0.95 -7.75 8.65
C ALA A 33 1.71 -6.45 8.36
N ALA A 34 1.07 -5.54 7.61
CA ALA A 34 1.54 -4.16 7.47
C ALA A 34 0.35 -3.20 7.34
N THR A 35 0.60 -1.95 7.75
CA THR A 35 -0.38 -0.87 7.72
C THR A 35 0.28 0.41 7.23
N LEU A 36 -0.28 1.00 6.19
CA LEU A 36 0.03 2.36 5.76
C LEU A 36 -0.83 3.34 6.58
N LYS A 37 -0.20 4.32 7.22
CA LYS A 37 -0.89 5.35 8.00
C LYS A 37 -0.70 6.70 7.36
N LEU A 38 -1.80 7.37 7.03
CA LEU A 38 -1.81 8.68 6.38
C LEU A 38 -2.66 9.65 7.19
N PHE A 39 -2.06 10.79 7.58
CA PHE A 39 -2.80 11.81 8.32
C PHE A 39 -3.64 12.65 7.36
N GLY A 40 -4.97 12.62 7.53
CA GLY A 40 -5.90 13.35 6.70
C GLY A 40 -6.06 14.81 7.13
N PHE A 41 -6.30 15.72 6.17
CA PHE A 41 -6.65 17.11 6.41
C PHE A 41 -7.92 17.56 5.67
N LEU A 42 -8.46 16.74 4.80
CA LEU A 42 -9.71 17.00 4.06
C LEU A 42 -10.59 15.77 4.17
N GLY A 43 -11.85 15.98 4.53
CA GLY A 43 -12.88 14.94 4.58
C GLY A 43 -13.17 14.37 3.20
N SER A 44 -13.52 13.10 3.16
CA SER A 44 -13.60 12.31 1.95
C SER A 44 -14.96 12.38 1.26
N SER A 45 -14.91 12.54 -0.05
CA SER A 45 -15.93 12.05 -0.98
C SER A 45 -15.31 11.09 -2.01
N ALA A 46 -14.07 10.65 -1.82
CA ALA A 46 -13.37 9.73 -2.68
C ALA A 46 -13.23 8.36 -2.02
N ASP A 47 -13.61 7.32 -2.75
CA ASP A 47 -13.31 5.94 -2.42
C ASP A 47 -11.93 5.60 -3.00
N LEU A 48 -11.04 5.04 -2.20
CA LEU A 48 -9.63 4.92 -2.51
C LEU A 48 -9.15 3.47 -2.53
N PHE A 49 -8.15 3.21 -3.38
CA PHE A 49 -7.29 2.04 -3.26
C PHE A 49 -5.83 2.46 -3.11
N VAL A 50 -5.06 1.66 -2.38
CA VAL A 50 -3.61 1.60 -2.53
C VAL A 50 -3.31 0.54 -3.57
N VAL A 51 -2.53 0.90 -4.58
CA VAL A 51 -2.08 0.00 -5.66
C VAL A 51 -0.56 0.02 -5.76
N LYS A 52 0.02 -0.96 -6.46
CA LYS A 52 1.46 -0.98 -6.76
C LYS A 52 1.81 0.20 -7.66
N GLY A 53 2.69 1.08 -7.18
CA GLY A 53 3.27 2.16 -7.98
C GLY A 53 4.32 1.64 -8.97
N ASP A 54 4.66 2.45 -9.95
CA ASP A 54 5.67 2.14 -10.98
C ASP A 54 6.64 3.32 -11.16
N THR A 55 7.23 3.80 -10.06
CA THR A 55 8.27 4.83 -10.16
C THR A 55 9.55 4.23 -10.72
N ALA A 56 10.07 4.83 -11.79
CA ALA A 56 11.25 4.31 -12.48
C ALA A 56 12.54 4.51 -11.68
N THR A 57 12.60 5.58 -10.87
CA THR A 57 13.78 5.94 -10.07
C THR A 57 13.34 6.26 -8.64
N ASP A 58 13.91 5.55 -7.67
CA ASP A 58 13.61 5.76 -6.25
C ASP A 58 13.91 7.21 -5.83
N GLY A 59 12.95 7.84 -5.16
CA GLY A 59 13.05 9.22 -4.67
C GLY A 59 12.94 10.30 -5.74
N ALA A 60 12.67 9.96 -7.01
CA ALA A 60 12.47 10.93 -8.09
C ALA A 60 11.22 10.62 -8.91
N LEU A 61 10.41 11.64 -9.23
CA LEU A 61 9.20 11.50 -10.03
C LEU A 61 9.44 11.91 -11.49
N ALA A 62 8.99 11.07 -12.41
CA ALA A 62 8.92 11.34 -13.84
C ALA A 62 7.44 11.34 -14.31
N ALA A 63 7.17 11.88 -15.48
CA ALA A 63 5.81 11.87 -16.03
C ALA A 63 5.27 10.46 -16.29
N SER A 64 6.15 9.48 -16.54
CA SER A 64 5.82 8.06 -16.69
C SER A 64 5.26 7.44 -15.41
N ASP A 65 5.65 7.95 -14.24
CA ASP A 65 5.30 7.38 -12.93
C ASP A 65 3.86 7.74 -12.51
N TYR A 66 3.18 8.55 -13.32
CA TYR A 66 1.78 8.91 -13.08
C TYR A 66 0.85 7.69 -13.17
N GLU A 67 1.17 6.72 -14.01
CA GLU A 67 0.38 5.49 -14.17
C GLU A 67 0.93 4.37 -13.29
N PRO A 68 0.08 3.64 -12.52
CA PRO A 68 0.54 2.49 -11.74
C PRO A 68 0.91 1.32 -12.66
N LEU A 69 1.69 0.39 -12.13
CA LEU A 69 2.08 -0.81 -12.87
C LEU A 69 0.85 -1.60 -13.35
N GLY A 70 0.82 -1.89 -14.65
CA GLY A 70 -0.27 -2.61 -15.31
C GLY A 70 -1.40 -1.71 -15.84
N TRP A 71 -1.28 -0.38 -15.73
CA TRP A 71 -2.29 0.55 -16.21
C TRP A 71 -2.54 0.43 -17.72
N VAL A 72 -3.81 0.48 -18.11
CA VAL A 72 -4.25 0.53 -19.51
C VAL A 72 -5.06 1.80 -19.72
N SER A 73 -4.54 2.72 -20.53
CA SER A 73 -5.19 4.00 -20.79
C SER A 73 -6.56 3.83 -21.43
N GLY A 74 -7.56 4.55 -20.87
CA GLY A 74 -8.93 4.52 -21.37
C GLY A 74 -9.74 3.26 -21.01
N ALA A 75 -9.23 2.40 -20.14
CA ALA A 75 -9.91 1.18 -19.69
C ALA A 75 -10.29 1.22 -18.21
N ASP A 76 -11.21 0.34 -17.80
CA ASP A 76 -11.37 -0.04 -16.39
C ASP A 76 -10.14 -0.85 -15.96
N ASN A 77 -9.39 -0.30 -15.01
CA ASN A 77 -8.15 -0.88 -14.52
C ASN A 77 -8.31 -1.72 -13.25
N SER A 78 -9.54 -1.99 -12.83
CA SER A 78 -9.82 -2.73 -11.58
C SER A 78 -9.18 -4.12 -11.52
N SER A 79 -8.92 -4.75 -12.66
CA SER A 79 -8.24 -6.05 -12.80
C SER A 79 -6.81 -5.96 -13.35
N ASN A 80 -6.37 -4.79 -13.81
CA ASN A 80 -5.07 -4.63 -14.48
C ASN A 80 -3.96 -4.27 -13.48
N VAL A 81 -4.30 -3.53 -12.43
CA VAL A 81 -3.34 -3.09 -11.41
C VAL A 81 -3.32 -4.03 -10.20
N THR A 82 -2.18 -4.16 -9.56
CA THR A 82 -2.06 -4.91 -8.31
C THR A 82 -2.55 -4.07 -7.15
N LYS A 83 -3.63 -4.50 -6.50
CA LYS A 83 -4.19 -3.83 -5.32
C LYS A 83 -3.43 -4.22 -4.06
N TYR A 84 -2.99 -3.21 -3.32
CA TYR A 84 -2.28 -3.34 -2.06
C TYR A 84 -3.16 -3.08 -0.84
N SER A 85 -4.42 -2.67 -1.03
CA SER A 85 -5.43 -2.56 0.03
C SER A 85 -6.79 -3.07 -0.43
N SER A 86 -7.73 -3.19 0.51
CA SER A 86 -9.16 -3.12 0.23
C SER A 86 -9.54 -1.69 -0.13
N GLU A 87 -10.77 -1.49 -0.60
CA GLU A 87 -11.33 -0.16 -0.84
C GLU A 87 -11.52 0.59 0.49
N GLU A 88 -10.99 1.81 0.55
CA GLU A 88 -11.17 2.73 1.68
C GLU A 88 -12.30 3.71 1.35
N THR A 89 -13.45 3.53 1.98
CA THR A 89 -14.67 4.32 1.75
C THR A 89 -14.93 5.37 2.82
N SER A 90 -14.08 5.44 3.83
CA SER A 90 -14.14 6.43 4.91
C SER A 90 -12.77 7.08 5.12
N TRP A 91 -12.77 8.37 5.46
CA TRP A 91 -11.54 9.13 5.64
C TRP A 91 -11.65 10.12 6.79
N LEU A 92 -10.75 10.03 7.75
CA LEU A 92 -10.63 10.99 8.84
C LEU A 92 -9.90 12.24 8.35
N SER A 93 -10.50 13.41 8.53
CA SER A 93 -9.93 14.70 8.12
C SER A 93 -9.00 15.34 9.18
N ASN A 94 -8.86 14.75 10.34
CA ASN A 94 -7.96 15.22 11.40
C ASN A 94 -7.46 14.05 12.25
N GLY A 95 -6.78 13.11 11.60
CA GLY A 95 -6.26 11.91 12.24
C GLY A 95 -5.60 10.98 11.25
N TYR A 96 -4.95 9.94 11.77
CA TYR A 96 -4.37 8.90 10.95
C TYR A 96 -5.44 7.94 10.43
N ASN A 97 -5.53 7.84 9.12
CA ASN A 97 -6.23 6.77 8.41
C ASN A 97 -5.29 5.58 8.34
N GLN A 98 -5.76 4.40 8.76
CA GLN A 98 -4.95 3.19 8.85
C GLN A 98 -5.42 2.21 7.77
N ILE A 99 -4.62 2.02 6.75
CA ILE A 99 -4.90 1.19 5.58
C ILE A 99 -4.14 -0.12 5.73
N THR A 100 -4.87 -1.23 5.90
CA THR A 100 -4.27 -2.56 5.98
C THR A 100 -3.79 -3.01 4.60
N LEU A 101 -2.53 -3.44 4.53
CA LEU A 101 -1.94 -3.88 3.28
C LEU A 101 -2.19 -5.37 3.02
N THR A 102 -2.35 -5.71 1.73
CA THR A 102 -2.63 -7.08 1.26
C THR A 102 -1.38 -7.96 1.26
N ALA A 103 -1.57 -9.28 1.10
CA ALA A 103 -0.48 -10.23 0.97
C ALA A 103 0.47 -9.92 -0.21
N ALA A 104 -0.03 -9.32 -1.29
CA ALA A 104 0.80 -8.88 -2.41
C ALA A 104 1.78 -7.78 -1.99
N ALA A 105 1.30 -6.78 -1.24
CA ALA A 105 2.17 -5.73 -0.69
C ALA A 105 3.21 -6.30 0.28
N LEU A 106 2.81 -7.24 1.16
CA LEU A 106 3.72 -7.89 2.10
C LEU A 106 4.83 -8.68 1.41
N ALA A 107 4.52 -9.33 0.28
CA ALA A 107 5.51 -10.04 -0.52
C ALA A 107 6.51 -9.05 -1.15
N ASP A 108 6.02 -7.97 -1.75
CA ASP A 108 6.87 -6.95 -2.35
C ASP A 108 7.71 -6.18 -1.31
N MET A 109 7.21 -6.00 -0.07
CA MET A 109 8.02 -5.46 1.04
C MET A 109 9.25 -6.32 1.36
N ARG A 110 9.21 -7.64 1.12
CA ARG A 110 10.36 -8.53 1.27
C ARG A 110 11.25 -8.52 0.04
N ASP A 111 10.65 -8.49 -1.15
CA ASP A 111 11.33 -8.74 -2.43
C ASP A 111 11.95 -7.47 -3.02
N ASP A 112 11.37 -6.31 -2.73
CA ASP A 112 11.81 -5.01 -3.20
C ASP A 112 12.55 -4.25 -2.08
N ASN A 113 13.66 -3.57 -2.41
CA ASN A 113 14.37 -2.71 -1.46
C ASN A 113 13.57 -1.46 -1.10
N VAL A 114 12.65 -1.06 -1.97
CA VAL A 114 11.76 0.09 -1.80
C VAL A 114 10.36 -0.34 -2.24
N ILE A 115 9.39 -0.31 -1.32
CA ILE A 115 8.01 -0.53 -1.70
C ILE A 115 7.41 0.77 -2.27
N LYS A 116 6.74 0.66 -3.42
CA LYS A 116 6.14 1.77 -4.17
C LYS A 116 4.63 1.68 -4.09
N LEU A 117 4.03 2.67 -3.45
CA LEU A 117 2.60 2.73 -3.17
C LEU A 117 1.97 3.91 -3.90
N MET A 118 0.88 3.68 -4.60
CA MET A 118 0.10 4.76 -5.20
C MET A 118 -1.32 4.73 -4.66
N LEU A 119 -1.84 5.87 -4.20
CA LEU A 119 -3.25 6.04 -3.90
C LEU A 119 -3.96 6.53 -5.15
N ILE A 120 -5.10 5.89 -5.44
CA ILE A 120 -5.92 6.14 -6.62
C ILE A 120 -7.40 6.18 -6.23
N GLU A 121 -8.16 7.07 -6.83
CA GLU A 121 -9.62 7.13 -6.66
C GLU A 121 -10.28 6.00 -7.46
N ASN A 122 -11.28 5.33 -6.87
CA ASN A 122 -11.85 4.10 -7.42
C ASN A 122 -12.77 4.32 -8.62
N VAL A 123 -13.69 5.31 -8.52
CA VAL A 123 -14.84 5.37 -9.44
C VAL A 123 -14.47 6.01 -10.77
N HIS A 124 -13.80 7.15 -10.73
CA HIS A 124 -13.54 7.95 -11.93
C HIS A 124 -12.13 7.75 -12.47
N ASP A 125 -11.19 7.38 -11.61
CA ASP A 125 -9.81 7.12 -12.00
C ASP A 125 -9.61 5.63 -12.29
N LEU A 126 -9.66 4.76 -11.30
CA LEU A 126 -9.38 3.32 -11.47
C LEU A 126 -10.34 2.65 -12.46
N LYS A 127 -11.64 2.90 -12.35
CA LYS A 127 -12.68 2.35 -13.24
C LYS A 127 -12.90 3.16 -14.52
N ASN A 128 -12.21 4.29 -14.66
CA ASN A 128 -12.33 5.17 -15.83
C ASN A 128 -13.77 5.62 -16.14
N ASN A 129 -14.60 5.77 -15.11
CA ASN A 129 -15.96 6.27 -15.31
C ASN A 129 -15.93 7.80 -15.48
N ASP A 130 -16.63 8.30 -16.49
CA ASP A 130 -16.77 9.75 -16.68
C ASP A 130 -17.39 10.40 -15.43
N PRO A 131 -16.70 11.34 -14.75
CA PRO A 131 -17.26 12.03 -13.60
C PRO A 131 -18.40 13.00 -13.97
N GLY A 132 -18.66 13.25 -15.25
CA GLY A 132 -19.64 14.24 -15.68
C GLY A 132 -19.26 15.66 -15.29
N SER A 133 -20.24 16.56 -15.26
CA SER A 133 -20.03 17.95 -14.85
C SER A 133 -20.22 18.12 -13.34
N ASN A 134 -19.36 18.94 -12.71
CA ASN A 134 -19.46 19.35 -11.30
C ASN A 134 -19.27 18.23 -10.25
N VAL A 135 -18.71 17.10 -10.61
CA VAL A 135 -18.29 16.09 -9.63
C VAL A 135 -16.91 16.44 -9.07
N ASN A 136 -16.75 16.29 -7.78
CA ASN A 136 -15.48 16.46 -7.08
C ASN A 136 -15.34 15.40 -5.99
N ALA A 137 -14.81 14.25 -6.36
CA ALA A 137 -14.40 13.21 -5.41
C ALA A 137 -12.97 13.53 -4.97
N SER A 138 -12.78 13.95 -3.73
CA SER A 138 -11.46 14.37 -3.25
C SER A 138 -11.22 14.03 -1.79
N THR A 139 -9.99 13.68 -1.50
CA THR A 139 -9.46 13.37 -0.18
C THR A 139 -8.08 13.96 -0.03
N GLY A 140 -7.78 14.56 1.12
CA GLY A 140 -6.49 15.20 1.40
C GLY A 140 -5.71 14.50 2.49
N MET A 141 -4.39 14.44 2.33
CA MET A 141 -3.45 13.90 3.30
C MET A 141 -2.18 14.75 3.35
N TYR A 142 -1.46 14.70 4.47
CA TYR A 142 -0.15 15.30 4.60
C TYR A 142 0.93 14.38 4.04
N PHE A 143 1.98 14.99 3.50
CA PHE A 143 3.20 14.35 3.04
C PHE A 143 4.37 14.72 3.95
N GLN A 144 5.52 14.09 3.76
CA GLN A 144 6.71 14.25 4.60
C GLN A 144 7.29 15.68 4.60
N ASP A 145 6.99 16.49 3.58
CA ASP A 145 7.43 17.88 3.48
C ASP A 145 6.63 18.85 4.37
N TYR A 146 5.59 18.37 5.05
CA TYR A 146 4.86 19.19 6.02
C TYR A 146 5.70 19.42 7.29
N THR A 147 5.64 20.62 7.85
CA THR A 147 6.44 21.01 9.01
C THR A 147 6.22 20.09 10.22
N GLY A 148 7.29 19.48 10.69
CA GLY A 148 7.29 18.51 11.80
C GLY A 148 6.92 17.09 11.35
N THR A 149 7.13 16.11 12.21
CA THR A 149 6.96 14.68 11.89
C THR A 149 5.66 14.06 12.40
N SER A 150 4.82 14.83 13.10
CA SER A 150 3.60 14.32 13.75
C SER A 150 2.48 13.92 12.77
N ARG A 151 2.63 14.25 11.50
CA ARG A 151 1.65 13.94 10.43
C ARG A 151 2.26 13.25 9.23
N ASP A 152 3.53 12.85 9.33
CA ASP A 152 4.22 12.15 8.24
C ASP A 152 3.53 10.82 7.92
N PRO A 153 3.56 10.40 6.64
CA PRO A 153 3.17 9.05 6.26
C PRO A 153 4.02 8.01 6.98
N ILE A 154 3.37 6.96 7.48
CA ILE A 154 4.04 5.90 8.24
C ILE A 154 3.70 4.54 7.62
N LEU A 155 4.71 3.76 7.29
CA LEU A 155 4.57 2.33 7.02
C LEU A 155 4.98 1.56 8.27
N SER A 156 4.04 0.87 8.89
CA SER A 156 4.32 -0.01 10.05
C SER A 156 4.05 -1.46 9.67
N TYR A 157 4.85 -2.38 10.19
CA TYR A 157 4.67 -3.80 9.93
C TYR A 157 4.97 -4.65 11.16
N THR A 158 4.41 -5.85 11.16
CA THR A 158 4.73 -6.91 12.11
C THR A 158 5.66 -7.88 11.40
N ALA A 159 6.86 -8.07 11.93
CA ALA A 159 7.81 -9.03 11.38
C ALA A 159 7.21 -10.45 11.36
N ALA A 160 7.64 -11.25 10.40
CA ALA A 160 7.33 -12.67 10.44
C ALA A 160 7.84 -13.24 11.77
N SER A 161 7.05 -14.10 12.40
CA SER A 161 7.56 -14.87 13.54
C SER A 161 8.77 -15.66 13.06
N ALA A 162 9.90 -15.48 13.73
CA ALA A 162 11.03 -16.36 13.55
C ALA A 162 10.56 -17.76 14.04
N GLY A 163 10.30 -18.67 13.12
CA GLY A 163 10.04 -20.06 13.46
C GLY A 163 11.27 -20.70 14.08
N TYR A 164 11.12 -21.90 14.60
CA TYR A 164 12.22 -22.69 15.14
C TYR A 164 13.35 -22.80 14.10
N GLY A 165 14.50 -22.19 14.40
CA GLY A 165 15.62 -22.03 13.45
C GLY A 165 16.60 -23.22 13.41
N ASN A 166 16.46 -24.21 14.31
CA ASN A 166 17.42 -25.31 14.46
C ASN A 166 16.97 -26.56 13.70
N SER A 167 17.92 -27.40 13.26
CA SER A 167 17.60 -28.73 12.75
C SER A 167 17.17 -29.67 13.88
N VAL A 168 16.25 -30.60 13.57
CA VAL A 168 15.85 -31.68 14.48
C VAL A 168 16.23 -33.01 13.84
N MET A 169 17.04 -33.81 14.51
CA MET A 169 17.51 -35.12 14.04
C MET A 169 18.07 -35.06 12.57
N GLY A 170 18.79 -33.99 12.24
CA GLY A 170 19.37 -33.80 10.91
C GLY A 170 18.39 -33.27 9.82
N VAL A 171 17.13 -33.07 10.18
CA VAL A 171 16.18 -32.41 9.28
C VAL A 171 16.31 -30.88 9.45
N ALA A 172 16.60 -30.18 8.37
CA ALA A 172 16.71 -28.71 8.39
C ALA A 172 15.39 -28.07 8.83
N SER A 173 15.47 -26.97 9.61
CA SER A 173 14.31 -26.25 10.15
C SER A 173 13.26 -25.87 9.07
N ALA A 174 13.70 -25.50 7.88
CA ALA A 174 12.81 -25.17 6.75
C ALA A 174 11.89 -26.33 6.30
N ASN A 175 12.26 -27.57 6.65
CA ASN A 175 11.50 -28.77 6.30
C ASN A 175 10.68 -29.34 7.48
N ILE A 176 10.67 -28.63 8.63
CA ILE A 176 9.95 -29.04 9.82
C ILE A 176 8.69 -28.19 9.94
N GLY A 177 7.52 -28.75 9.67
CA GLY A 177 6.24 -28.03 9.81
C GLY A 177 5.75 -27.93 11.26
N SER A 178 6.05 -28.93 12.08
CA SER A 178 5.66 -28.95 13.51
C SER A 178 6.57 -29.85 14.32
N ILE A 179 6.64 -29.58 15.63
CA ILE A 179 7.31 -30.46 16.61
C ILE A 179 6.28 -30.79 17.69
N ASN A 180 6.03 -32.08 17.92
CA ASN A 180 5.01 -32.57 18.86
C ASN A 180 3.62 -31.91 18.67
N GLY A 181 3.23 -31.64 17.39
CA GLY A 181 1.94 -31.05 17.08
C GLY A 181 1.88 -29.51 17.20
N VAL A 182 2.95 -28.88 17.69
CA VAL A 182 3.06 -27.41 17.71
C VAL A 182 3.76 -26.94 16.44
N ALA A 183 3.10 -26.04 15.68
CA ALA A 183 3.70 -25.46 14.48
C ALA A 183 5.03 -24.76 14.82
N THR A 184 6.06 -24.93 13.97
CA THR A 184 7.40 -24.38 14.23
C THR A 184 7.41 -22.87 14.34
N ALA A 185 6.48 -22.16 13.67
CA ALA A 185 6.28 -20.71 13.82
C ALA A 185 5.95 -20.26 15.26
N ASN A 186 5.47 -21.18 16.11
CA ASN A 186 5.09 -20.91 17.49
C ASN A 186 6.10 -21.49 18.53
N ILE A 187 7.27 -21.92 18.08
CA ILE A 187 8.30 -22.52 18.92
C ILE A 187 9.51 -21.60 18.98
N GLU A 188 9.78 -21.00 20.14
CA GLU A 188 11.00 -20.22 20.36
C GLU A 188 12.21 -21.07 20.69
N LYS A 189 12.00 -22.11 21.51
CA LYS A 189 13.05 -23.02 22.01
C LYS A 189 12.54 -24.43 22.17
N VAL A 190 13.41 -25.39 21.92
CA VAL A 190 13.21 -26.80 22.29
C VAL A 190 14.35 -27.20 23.21
N ASN A 191 14.04 -27.64 24.45
CA ASN A 191 15.01 -28.14 25.47
C ASN A 191 16.17 -27.17 25.75
N GLY A 192 15.92 -25.86 25.70
CA GLY A 192 16.92 -24.86 26.09
C GLY A 192 18.02 -24.56 25.05
N VAL A 193 17.87 -25.04 23.82
CA VAL A 193 18.77 -24.76 22.69
C VAL A 193 18.18 -23.64 21.82
#